data_541e51d99d2df93470219c7db6c04239
#
_entry.id   541e51d99d2df93470219c7db6c04239
#
_cell.length_a   1.000
_cell.length_b   1.000
_cell.length_c   1.000
_cell.angle_alpha   90.00
_cell.angle_beta   90.00
_cell.angle_gamma   90.00
#
_symmetry.space_group_name_H-M   'P 1'
#
loop_
_entity.id
_entity.type
_entity.pdbx_description
1 polymer ?
#
loop_
_entity_poly.entity_id
_entity_poly.type
_entity_poly.pdbx_seq_one_letter_code
_entity_poly.pdbx_strand_id
1 'polypeptide(L)'
;MLNQHIQHIHNVRLPEREGLWRIDIENQQIKAIVPQPADEVLANSLDGEGGLAIPPFVEPHIHLDTTQTAGQPNWNQSGTLFEGIERWAERKAMLTHDDVKERAWQTLKWQIANGIQHVRTHVDVSDATLTALKAMLEVKKEVAPWVDMQIVAFPQEGIMSYPNGEELLEEALRLGADVVGAIPHFEFTREYGVESLHKTFALAQKYDRLIDVHCDEIDDEQSRFVETVAALAHRENMGSRVTASHTTAMHSYNGAYASRLFRLLKMSGINFVANPLVNIHLQGRFDTYPKRRGITRVKEMLAANINVCFGHDDVFDPWYPLGTANMLQVLHMGLHVCQLMGYGQINDGLKLITEHSAKTLNLQNYGINEGKRASLLILPAENGFDAVRRQVPVRYSIRDGRVIATTQPTVTQIQLDDVETIRYGYQPHSGN
;
A
#
# COMPACT_ATOMS: atom_id res chain seq x y z
N MET A 1 14.53 5.39 -24.62
CA MET A 1 14.75 5.27 -23.15
C MET A 1 14.07 4.03 -22.56
N LEU A 2 12.80 3.73 -22.87
CA LEU A 2 12.16 2.53 -22.36
C LEU A 2 12.92 1.26 -22.79
N ASN A 3 13.09 0.31 -21.83
CA ASN A 3 13.85 -0.94 -21.99
C ASN A 3 15.40 -0.81 -22.15
N GLN A 4 15.95 0.40 -22.14
CA GLN A 4 17.40 0.57 -22.16
C GLN A 4 17.97 0.24 -20.79
N HIS A 5 19.06 -0.55 -20.74
CA HIS A 5 19.85 -0.74 -19.53
C HIS A 5 20.62 0.53 -19.20
N ILE A 6 20.49 0.99 -17.97
CA ILE A 6 21.16 2.15 -17.43
C ILE A 6 22.31 1.65 -16.57
N GLN A 7 23.51 2.22 -16.76
CA GLN A 7 24.68 1.97 -15.93
C GLN A 7 24.92 3.08 -14.89
N HIS A 8 24.41 4.28 -15.18
CA HIS A 8 24.58 5.45 -14.31
C HIS A 8 23.29 6.27 -14.27
N ILE A 9 22.89 6.70 -13.08
CA ILE A 9 21.88 7.73 -12.88
C ILE A 9 22.58 8.90 -12.21
N HIS A 10 22.58 10.06 -12.86
CA HIS A 10 23.27 11.25 -12.37
C HIS A 10 22.28 12.41 -12.14
N ASN A 11 22.75 13.48 -11.51
CA ASN A 11 21.94 14.64 -11.14
C ASN A 11 20.69 14.28 -10.35
N VAL A 12 20.81 13.43 -9.33
CA VAL A 12 19.71 13.11 -8.42
C VAL A 12 19.97 13.65 -7.02
N ARG A 13 18.91 14.01 -6.33
CA ARG A 13 18.91 14.25 -4.89
C ARG A 13 18.58 12.97 -4.16
N LEU A 14 19.13 12.80 -2.98
CA LEU A 14 18.80 11.68 -2.09
C LEU A 14 18.22 12.21 -0.79
N PRO A 15 17.24 11.52 -0.18
CA PRO A 15 16.77 11.87 1.16
C PRO A 15 17.94 11.99 2.15
N GLU A 16 17.87 12.98 3.04
CA GLU A 16 18.84 13.19 4.13
C GLU A 16 20.31 13.44 3.68
N ARG A 17 20.54 13.70 2.37
CA ARG A 17 21.87 14.01 1.82
C ARG A 17 21.84 15.33 1.06
N GLU A 18 22.84 16.16 1.32
CA GLU A 18 22.99 17.43 0.60
C GLU A 18 23.62 17.25 -0.78
N GLY A 19 23.30 18.16 -1.72
CA GLY A 19 23.86 18.20 -3.06
C GLY A 19 23.23 17.20 -4.03
N LEU A 20 23.94 17.00 -5.16
CA LEU A 20 23.55 16.06 -6.20
C LEU A 20 24.45 14.81 -6.15
N TRP A 21 23.87 13.70 -6.52
CA TRP A 21 24.48 12.38 -6.41
C TRP A 21 24.42 11.64 -7.73
N ARG A 22 25.32 10.70 -7.90
CA ARG A 22 25.34 9.69 -8.96
C ARG A 22 25.16 8.31 -8.34
N ILE A 23 24.33 7.49 -8.96
CA ILE A 23 24.09 6.09 -8.62
C ILE A 23 24.64 5.22 -9.74
N ASP A 24 25.65 4.41 -9.46
CA ASP A 24 26.25 3.47 -10.41
C ASP A 24 25.57 2.11 -10.28
N ILE A 25 25.26 1.49 -11.42
CA ILE A 25 24.51 0.23 -11.52
C ILE A 25 25.35 -0.81 -12.24
N GLU A 26 25.49 -1.99 -11.66
CA GLU A 26 26.13 -3.14 -12.25
C GLU A 26 25.34 -4.42 -11.91
N ASN A 27 25.13 -5.29 -12.88
CA ASN A 27 24.40 -6.56 -12.68
C ASN A 27 23.03 -6.39 -11.99
N GLN A 28 22.27 -5.36 -12.37
CA GLN A 28 20.94 -5.04 -11.82
C GLN A 28 20.97 -4.60 -10.33
N GLN A 29 22.13 -4.33 -9.78
CA GLN A 29 22.32 -3.87 -8.41
C GLN A 29 22.97 -2.49 -8.38
N ILE A 30 22.70 -1.76 -7.30
CA ILE A 30 23.38 -0.51 -6.99
C ILE A 30 24.82 -0.87 -6.58
N LYS A 31 25.79 -0.46 -7.40
CA LYS A 31 27.23 -0.71 -7.15
C LYS A 31 27.84 0.33 -6.22
N ALA A 32 27.52 1.60 -6.48
CA ALA A 32 28.04 2.71 -5.70
C ALA A 32 27.06 3.91 -5.72
N ILE A 33 27.14 4.72 -4.67
CA ILE A 33 26.42 5.99 -4.55
C ILE A 33 27.45 7.06 -4.19
N VAL A 34 27.77 7.94 -5.12
CA VAL A 34 28.85 8.93 -4.98
C VAL A 34 28.34 10.36 -5.20
N PRO A 35 28.94 11.39 -4.58
CA PRO A 35 28.64 12.77 -4.94
C PRO A 35 28.82 12.99 -6.45
N GLN A 36 27.93 13.77 -7.06
CA GLN A 36 28.00 14.05 -8.49
C GLN A 36 29.32 14.72 -8.87
N PRO A 37 30.17 14.11 -9.72
CA PRO A 37 31.36 14.76 -10.26
C PRO A 37 30.96 15.92 -11.19
N ALA A 38 31.76 16.98 -11.22
CA ALA A 38 31.59 18.05 -12.20
C ALA A 38 31.98 17.53 -13.60
N ASP A 39 31.18 17.91 -14.62
CA ASP A 39 31.50 17.78 -16.05
C ASP A 39 31.82 16.35 -16.57
N GLU A 40 31.31 15.28 -15.96
CA GLU A 40 31.51 13.92 -16.46
C GLU A 40 30.44 13.52 -17.48
N VAL A 41 30.88 13.17 -18.70
CA VAL A 41 30.00 12.58 -19.74
C VAL A 41 29.99 11.06 -19.55
N LEU A 42 28.84 10.50 -19.16
CA LEU A 42 28.66 9.08 -18.91
C LEU A 42 27.89 8.41 -20.05
N ALA A 43 28.43 7.32 -20.59
CA ALA A 43 27.70 6.46 -21.51
C ALA A 43 26.60 5.67 -20.74
N ASN A 44 25.50 5.34 -21.43
CA ASN A 44 24.38 4.59 -20.85
C ASN A 44 23.86 5.20 -19.54
N SER A 45 23.80 6.51 -19.47
CA SER A 45 23.35 7.25 -18.30
C SER A 45 21.93 7.81 -18.46
N LEU A 46 21.27 7.99 -17.31
CA LEU A 46 20.01 8.72 -17.17
C LEU A 46 20.28 9.99 -16.36
N ASP A 47 19.89 11.13 -16.92
CA ASP A 47 19.86 12.39 -16.16
C ASP A 47 18.61 12.45 -15.29
N GLY A 48 18.79 12.56 -13.98
CA GLY A 48 17.70 12.72 -13.01
C GLY A 48 17.15 14.15 -12.92
N GLU A 49 17.70 15.09 -13.70
CA GLU A 49 17.20 16.46 -13.82
C GLU A 49 17.13 17.22 -12.46
N GLY A 50 17.97 16.86 -11.50
CA GLY A 50 17.94 17.39 -10.13
C GLY A 50 16.78 16.84 -9.27
N GLY A 51 16.06 15.83 -9.75
CA GLY A 51 14.94 15.21 -9.06
C GLY A 51 15.33 14.37 -7.85
N LEU A 52 14.36 14.13 -6.99
CA LEU A 52 14.50 13.29 -5.79
C LEU A 52 14.43 11.80 -6.17
N ALA A 53 15.50 11.06 -5.92
CA ALA A 53 15.51 9.60 -6.05
C ALA A 53 15.06 8.96 -4.73
N ILE A 54 14.05 8.10 -4.81
CA ILE A 54 13.49 7.34 -3.68
C ILE A 54 13.34 5.86 -4.06
N PRO A 55 13.23 4.94 -3.09
CA PRO A 55 12.82 3.58 -3.38
C PRO A 55 11.45 3.53 -4.06
N PRO A 56 11.12 2.46 -4.81
CA PRO A 56 9.81 2.32 -5.43
C PRO A 56 8.67 2.39 -4.42
N PHE A 57 7.52 2.93 -4.82
CA PHE A 57 6.34 2.83 -3.99
C PHE A 57 5.93 1.38 -3.80
N VAL A 58 5.41 1.11 -2.61
CA VAL A 58 4.90 -0.20 -2.21
C VAL A 58 3.42 -0.05 -1.88
N GLU A 59 2.58 -0.84 -2.52
CA GLU A 59 1.15 -0.96 -2.20
C GLU A 59 0.96 -2.13 -1.23
N PRO A 60 0.81 -1.87 0.08
CA PRO A 60 0.76 -2.95 1.07
C PRO A 60 -0.62 -3.59 1.20
N HIS A 61 -1.66 -2.99 0.61
CA HIS A 61 -3.03 -3.46 0.78
C HIS A 61 -3.94 -2.96 -0.36
N ILE A 62 -4.33 -3.84 -1.26
CA ILE A 62 -5.27 -3.58 -2.35
C ILE A 62 -6.10 -4.82 -2.66
N HIS A 63 -7.26 -4.63 -3.33
CA HIS A 63 -8.13 -5.67 -3.85
C HIS A 63 -8.15 -5.65 -5.38
N LEU A 64 -7.25 -6.39 -6.05
CA LEU A 64 -7.17 -6.43 -7.51
C LEU A 64 -8.24 -7.33 -8.15
N ASP A 65 -8.89 -8.18 -7.39
CA ASP A 65 -10.01 -8.99 -7.84
C ASP A 65 -11.31 -8.20 -7.94
N THR A 66 -11.51 -7.19 -7.07
CA THR A 66 -12.70 -6.32 -7.07
C THR A 66 -12.55 -5.08 -7.93
N THR A 67 -11.31 -4.65 -8.20
CA THR A 67 -11.02 -3.41 -8.92
C THR A 67 -11.79 -3.27 -10.24
N GLN A 68 -12.12 -2.04 -10.65
CA GLN A 68 -12.84 -1.68 -11.88
C GLN A 68 -14.27 -2.24 -11.96
N THR A 69 -14.92 -2.50 -10.83
CA THR A 69 -16.30 -3.02 -10.79
C THR A 69 -17.32 -2.05 -10.20
N ALA A 70 -16.95 -0.82 -9.90
CA ALA A 70 -17.87 0.20 -9.42
C ALA A 70 -19.09 0.36 -10.37
N GLY A 71 -20.30 0.26 -9.82
CA GLY A 71 -21.54 0.32 -10.60
C GLY A 71 -21.92 -0.96 -11.37
N GLN A 72 -21.24 -2.07 -11.11
CA GLN A 72 -21.50 -3.34 -11.82
C GLN A 72 -21.91 -4.45 -10.82
N PRO A 73 -23.15 -4.99 -10.91
CA PRO A 73 -24.25 -4.51 -11.77
C PRO A 73 -24.92 -3.24 -11.22
N ASN A 74 -24.69 -2.90 -9.95
CA ASN A 74 -25.32 -1.78 -9.25
C ASN A 74 -24.29 -0.95 -8.48
N TRP A 75 -24.58 0.35 -8.28
CA TRP A 75 -23.77 1.23 -7.44
C TRP A 75 -24.06 1.01 -5.96
N ASN A 76 -23.06 1.15 -5.12
CA ASN A 76 -23.20 1.38 -3.69
C ASN A 76 -23.72 2.81 -3.48
N GLN A 77 -24.97 2.96 -3.13
CA GLN A 77 -25.63 4.26 -2.98
C GLN A 77 -25.48 4.86 -1.58
N SER A 78 -25.45 4.01 -0.55
CA SER A 78 -25.28 4.46 0.84
C SER A 78 -23.84 4.81 1.17
N GLY A 79 -22.88 4.28 0.42
CA GLY A 79 -21.45 4.37 0.72
C GLY A 79 -21.06 3.62 2.00
N THR A 80 -21.83 2.61 2.41
CA THR A 80 -21.53 1.78 3.59
C THR A 80 -20.68 0.56 3.20
N LEU A 81 -19.94 0.05 4.17
CA LEU A 81 -19.21 -1.22 4.04
C LEU A 81 -20.15 -2.37 3.65
N PHE A 82 -21.30 -2.45 4.33
CA PHE A 82 -22.26 -3.56 4.15
C PHE A 82 -22.90 -3.57 2.76
N GLU A 83 -23.32 -2.40 2.24
CA GLU A 83 -23.82 -2.34 0.86
C GLU A 83 -22.70 -2.67 -0.14
N GLY A 84 -21.45 -2.29 0.14
CA GLY A 84 -20.29 -2.70 -0.67
C GLY A 84 -20.18 -4.23 -0.76
N ILE A 85 -20.31 -4.94 0.37
CA ILE A 85 -20.30 -6.41 0.41
C ILE A 85 -21.47 -7.00 -0.40
N GLU A 86 -22.67 -6.43 -0.29
CA GLU A 86 -23.84 -6.87 -1.09
C GLU A 86 -23.59 -6.68 -2.59
N ARG A 87 -23.09 -5.52 -3.00
CA ARG A 87 -22.76 -5.25 -4.43
C ARG A 87 -21.68 -6.19 -4.94
N TRP A 88 -20.66 -6.49 -4.11
CA TRP A 88 -19.66 -7.46 -4.45
C TRP A 88 -20.21 -8.88 -4.58
N ALA A 89 -21.09 -9.30 -3.69
CA ALA A 89 -21.74 -10.61 -3.79
C ALA A 89 -22.53 -10.78 -5.11
N GLU A 90 -23.24 -9.72 -5.56
CA GLU A 90 -23.90 -9.69 -6.87
C GLU A 90 -22.88 -9.81 -8.02
N ARG A 91 -21.78 -9.06 -7.96
CA ARG A 91 -20.74 -9.04 -9.00
C ARG A 91 -19.93 -10.34 -9.03
N LYS A 92 -19.65 -10.92 -7.87
CA LYS A 92 -18.92 -12.19 -7.71
C LYS A 92 -19.61 -13.34 -8.46
N ALA A 93 -20.92 -13.39 -8.46
CA ALA A 93 -21.69 -14.39 -9.21
C ALA A 93 -21.50 -14.33 -10.74
N MET A 94 -20.95 -13.23 -11.26
CA MET A 94 -20.71 -12.97 -12.68
C MET A 94 -19.24 -13.09 -13.06
N LEU A 95 -18.34 -13.43 -12.14
CA LEU A 95 -16.91 -13.49 -12.40
C LEU A 95 -16.55 -14.57 -13.43
N THR A 96 -15.69 -14.21 -14.35
CA THR A 96 -14.95 -15.15 -15.18
C THR A 96 -13.46 -14.93 -14.96
N HIS A 97 -12.67 -15.93 -15.31
CA HIS A 97 -11.21 -15.86 -15.22
C HIS A 97 -10.64 -14.67 -16.03
N ASP A 98 -11.10 -14.50 -17.27
CA ASP A 98 -10.63 -13.43 -18.17
C ASP A 98 -11.05 -12.04 -17.66
N ASP A 99 -12.28 -11.91 -17.15
CA ASP A 99 -12.76 -10.65 -16.55
C ASP A 99 -11.87 -10.19 -15.39
N VAL A 100 -11.52 -11.09 -14.47
CA VAL A 100 -10.63 -10.76 -13.35
C VAL A 100 -9.25 -10.32 -13.85
N LYS A 101 -8.67 -11.08 -14.80
CA LYS A 101 -7.37 -10.74 -15.38
C LYS A 101 -7.37 -9.37 -16.05
N GLU A 102 -8.35 -9.08 -16.87
CA GLU A 102 -8.45 -7.82 -17.63
C GLU A 102 -8.49 -6.61 -16.66
N ARG A 103 -9.36 -6.67 -15.65
CA ARG A 103 -9.52 -5.60 -14.65
C ARG A 103 -8.27 -5.43 -13.78
N ALA A 104 -7.70 -6.52 -13.30
CA ALA A 104 -6.46 -6.49 -12.52
C ALA A 104 -5.31 -5.88 -13.33
N TRP A 105 -5.14 -6.29 -14.61
CA TRP A 105 -4.13 -5.70 -15.48
C TRP A 105 -4.34 -4.22 -15.73
N GLN A 106 -5.58 -3.76 -15.86
CA GLN A 106 -5.85 -2.32 -16.01
C GLN A 106 -5.35 -1.53 -14.80
N THR A 107 -5.64 -1.98 -13.60
CA THR A 107 -5.18 -1.31 -12.37
C THR A 107 -3.66 -1.46 -12.18
N LEU A 108 -3.07 -2.62 -12.48
CA LEU A 108 -1.62 -2.81 -12.44
C LEU A 108 -0.87 -1.87 -13.39
N LYS A 109 -1.40 -1.58 -14.58
CA LYS A 109 -0.82 -0.58 -15.49
C LYS A 109 -0.81 0.82 -14.85
N TRP A 110 -1.88 1.18 -14.12
CA TRP A 110 -1.92 2.43 -13.37
C TRP A 110 -0.92 2.44 -12.23
N GLN A 111 -0.80 1.32 -11.49
CA GLN A 111 0.21 1.17 -10.42
C GLN A 111 1.63 1.34 -10.96
N ILE A 112 1.97 0.66 -12.06
CA ILE A 112 3.30 0.76 -12.70
C ILE A 112 3.57 2.21 -13.14
N ALA A 113 2.59 2.86 -13.77
CA ALA A 113 2.71 4.26 -14.19
C ALA A 113 2.91 5.23 -13.01
N ASN A 114 2.31 4.91 -11.85
CA ASN A 114 2.45 5.66 -10.60
C ASN A 114 3.66 5.21 -9.75
N GLY A 115 4.54 4.36 -10.28
CA GLY A 115 5.81 3.99 -9.62
C GLY A 115 5.70 2.89 -8.57
N ILE A 116 4.58 2.17 -8.50
CA ILE A 116 4.42 1.03 -7.60
C ILE A 116 5.10 -0.18 -8.24
N GLN A 117 6.03 -0.83 -7.52
CA GLN A 117 6.75 -2.01 -7.98
C GLN A 117 6.60 -3.22 -7.05
N HIS A 118 5.91 -3.06 -5.92
CA HIS A 118 5.61 -4.13 -4.96
C HIS A 118 4.16 -3.99 -4.53
N VAL A 119 3.40 -5.06 -4.60
CA VAL A 119 1.96 -5.08 -4.32
C VAL A 119 1.61 -6.27 -3.46
N ARG A 120 0.79 -6.06 -2.43
CA ARG A 120 0.06 -7.10 -1.73
C ARG A 120 -1.42 -6.95 -2.03
N THR A 121 -1.99 -7.93 -2.75
CA THR A 121 -3.42 -7.94 -3.09
C THR A 121 -4.16 -8.97 -2.28
N HIS A 122 -5.29 -8.57 -1.71
CA HIS A 122 -6.25 -9.46 -1.09
C HIS A 122 -7.18 -10.01 -2.17
N VAL A 123 -7.40 -11.32 -2.18
CA VAL A 123 -8.24 -11.99 -3.17
C VAL A 123 -9.28 -12.82 -2.45
N ASP A 124 -10.56 -12.53 -2.70
CA ASP A 124 -11.68 -13.20 -2.06
C ASP A 124 -11.68 -14.70 -2.39
N VAL A 125 -11.60 -15.52 -1.34
CA VAL A 125 -11.68 -16.98 -1.41
C VAL A 125 -13.01 -17.53 -0.89
N SER A 126 -13.97 -16.67 -0.58
CA SER A 126 -15.36 -17.06 -0.29
C SER A 126 -16.10 -17.37 -1.61
N ASP A 127 -15.52 -18.28 -2.39
CA ASP A 127 -15.99 -18.78 -3.67
C ASP A 127 -15.53 -20.21 -3.88
N ALA A 128 -16.48 -21.14 -3.98
CA ALA A 128 -16.18 -22.58 -4.11
C ALA A 128 -15.34 -22.92 -5.36
N THR A 129 -15.32 -22.05 -6.37
CA THR A 129 -14.56 -22.26 -7.60
C THR A 129 -13.16 -21.66 -7.55
N LEU A 130 -12.90 -20.75 -6.60
CA LEU A 130 -11.66 -19.95 -6.47
C LEU A 130 -11.27 -19.27 -7.79
N THR A 131 -12.25 -18.78 -8.54
CA THR A 131 -12.04 -18.20 -9.88
C THR A 131 -11.11 -17.00 -9.84
N ALA A 132 -11.36 -16.05 -8.91
CA ALA A 132 -10.52 -14.86 -8.76
C ALA A 132 -9.08 -15.23 -8.38
N LEU A 133 -8.90 -16.15 -7.42
CA LEU A 133 -7.57 -16.60 -7.01
C LEU A 133 -6.77 -17.22 -8.16
N LYS A 134 -7.38 -18.12 -8.92
CA LYS A 134 -6.73 -18.77 -10.06
C LYS A 134 -6.28 -17.76 -11.11
N ALA A 135 -7.13 -16.78 -11.43
CA ALA A 135 -6.79 -15.69 -12.33
C ALA A 135 -5.63 -14.84 -11.78
N MET A 136 -5.67 -14.47 -10.51
CA MET A 136 -4.63 -13.64 -9.90
C MET A 136 -3.28 -14.37 -9.78
N LEU A 137 -3.26 -15.69 -9.60
CA LEU A 137 -2.03 -16.49 -9.63
C LEU A 137 -1.36 -16.48 -11.01
N GLU A 138 -2.13 -16.39 -12.09
CA GLU A 138 -1.59 -16.21 -13.46
C GLU A 138 -1.08 -14.78 -13.64
N VAL A 139 -1.88 -13.76 -13.26
CA VAL A 139 -1.49 -12.35 -13.33
C VAL A 139 -0.18 -12.11 -12.56
N LYS A 140 0.00 -12.73 -11.40
CA LYS A 140 1.24 -12.64 -10.61
C LYS A 140 2.46 -13.09 -11.43
N LYS A 141 2.35 -14.17 -12.20
CA LYS A 141 3.45 -14.66 -13.05
C LYS A 141 3.70 -13.72 -14.22
N GLU A 142 2.65 -13.23 -14.85
CA GLU A 142 2.72 -12.35 -15.99
C GLU A 142 3.31 -10.97 -15.65
N VAL A 143 2.95 -10.40 -14.48
CA VAL A 143 3.39 -9.05 -14.08
C VAL A 143 4.80 -9.01 -13.46
N ALA A 144 5.39 -10.16 -13.15
CA ALA A 144 6.67 -10.28 -12.45
C ALA A 144 7.82 -9.44 -13.03
N PRO A 145 7.92 -9.18 -14.36
CA PRO A 145 8.94 -8.28 -14.90
C PRO A 145 8.83 -6.83 -14.42
N TRP A 146 7.65 -6.39 -13.96
CA TRP A 146 7.38 -5.01 -13.54
C TRP A 146 7.03 -4.87 -12.06
N VAL A 147 6.35 -5.86 -11.48
CA VAL A 147 5.84 -5.81 -10.10
C VAL A 147 6.07 -7.13 -9.40
N ASP A 148 6.61 -7.08 -8.18
CA ASP A 148 6.60 -8.22 -7.26
C ASP A 148 5.26 -8.23 -6.52
N MET A 149 4.48 -9.31 -6.66
CA MET A 149 3.13 -9.43 -6.10
C MET A 149 3.06 -10.50 -5.03
N GLN A 150 2.46 -10.17 -3.90
CA GLN A 150 2.01 -11.10 -2.86
C GLN A 150 0.49 -11.21 -2.93
N ILE A 151 -0.03 -12.44 -2.87
CA ILE A 151 -1.47 -12.72 -2.86
C ILE A 151 -1.87 -13.19 -1.47
N VAL A 152 -2.81 -12.48 -0.86
CA VAL A 152 -3.49 -12.88 0.38
C VAL A 152 -4.72 -13.70 0.01
N ALA A 153 -4.80 -14.93 0.51
CA ALA A 153 -6.06 -15.67 0.50
C ALA A 153 -7.00 -15.01 1.51
N PHE A 154 -7.97 -14.24 1.04
CA PHE A 154 -8.84 -13.41 1.86
C PHE A 154 -10.25 -14.00 1.98
N PRO A 155 -10.67 -14.48 3.16
CA PRO A 155 -12.01 -15.03 3.36
C PRO A 155 -13.01 -13.89 3.63
N GLN A 156 -13.46 -13.19 2.58
CA GLN A 156 -14.31 -11.99 2.66
C GLN A 156 -15.58 -12.20 3.51
N GLU A 157 -16.14 -13.39 3.49
CA GLU A 157 -17.37 -13.72 4.23
C GLU A 157 -17.11 -14.53 5.52
N GLY A 158 -15.85 -14.56 5.97
CA GLY A 158 -15.42 -15.26 7.18
C GLY A 158 -14.87 -16.65 6.92
N ILE A 159 -14.15 -17.20 7.90
CA ILE A 159 -13.63 -18.57 7.91
C ILE A 159 -14.65 -19.51 8.55
N MET A 160 -15.20 -19.09 9.69
CA MET A 160 -16.14 -19.88 10.48
C MET A 160 -17.58 -19.68 10.03
N SER A 161 -17.91 -18.51 9.52
CA SER A 161 -19.26 -18.11 9.13
C SER A 161 -19.62 -18.48 7.69
N TYR A 162 -18.61 -18.73 6.84
CA TYR A 162 -18.80 -19.14 5.45
C TYR A 162 -18.74 -20.68 5.30
N PRO A 163 -19.64 -21.31 4.52
CA PRO A 163 -19.61 -22.75 4.29
C PRO A 163 -18.28 -23.22 3.70
N ASN A 164 -17.61 -24.16 4.35
CA ASN A 164 -16.29 -24.68 3.97
C ASN A 164 -15.19 -23.59 3.91
N GLY A 165 -15.33 -22.51 4.70
CA GLY A 165 -14.39 -21.38 4.67
C GLY A 165 -12.96 -21.78 5.02
N GLU A 166 -12.74 -22.66 5.98
CA GLU A 166 -11.41 -23.18 6.36
C GLU A 166 -10.80 -24.02 5.23
N GLU A 167 -11.55 -24.91 4.63
CA GLU A 167 -11.10 -25.77 3.53
C GLU A 167 -10.74 -24.95 2.28
N LEU A 168 -11.55 -23.92 1.95
CA LEU A 168 -11.28 -23.03 0.84
C LEU A 168 -10.03 -22.18 1.08
N LEU A 169 -9.85 -21.66 2.29
CA LEU A 169 -8.66 -20.92 2.68
C LEU A 169 -7.41 -21.82 2.58
N GLU A 170 -7.48 -23.05 3.08
CA GLU A 170 -6.38 -24.01 2.99
C GLU A 170 -6.07 -24.38 1.52
N GLU A 171 -7.09 -24.59 0.69
CA GLU A 171 -6.89 -24.89 -0.73
C GLU A 171 -6.24 -23.71 -1.47
N ALA A 172 -6.60 -22.48 -1.13
CA ALA A 172 -5.96 -21.30 -1.67
C ALA A 172 -4.44 -21.26 -1.39
N LEU A 173 -4.04 -21.67 -0.19
CA LEU A 173 -2.61 -21.77 0.17
C LEU A 173 -1.90 -22.88 -0.60
N ARG A 174 -2.56 -24.02 -0.83
CA ARG A 174 -2.02 -25.12 -1.65
C ARG A 174 -1.83 -24.70 -3.11
N LEU A 175 -2.75 -23.89 -3.65
CA LEU A 175 -2.66 -23.34 -5.00
C LEU A 175 -1.54 -22.31 -5.15
N GLY A 176 -1.07 -21.68 -4.08
CA GLY A 176 0.10 -20.82 -4.10
C GLY A 176 -0.11 -19.39 -3.59
N ALA A 177 -1.17 -19.13 -2.82
CA ALA A 177 -1.30 -17.87 -2.09
C ALA A 177 -0.13 -17.69 -1.09
N ASP A 178 0.36 -16.46 -0.97
CA ASP A 178 1.58 -16.13 -0.20
C ASP A 178 1.28 -15.81 1.27
N VAL A 179 0.07 -15.37 1.55
CA VAL A 179 -0.33 -14.77 2.83
C VAL A 179 -1.70 -15.33 3.24
N VAL A 180 -1.86 -15.63 4.51
CA VAL A 180 -3.14 -16.07 5.08
C VAL A 180 -3.92 -14.84 5.54
N GLY A 181 -5.14 -14.67 5.03
CA GLY A 181 -6.07 -13.62 5.41
C GLY A 181 -7.02 -14.05 6.53
N ALA A 182 -7.69 -13.07 7.13
CA ALA A 182 -8.81 -13.25 8.05
C ALA A 182 -9.64 -11.97 8.12
N ILE A 183 -10.88 -12.06 8.58
CA ILE A 183 -11.80 -10.95 8.84
C ILE A 183 -12.62 -11.20 10.12
N PRO A 184 -11.97 -11.22 11.31
CA PRO A 184 -12.59 -11.70 12.55
C PRO A 184 -13.78 -10.86 13.01
N HIS A 185 -13.83 -9.57 12.66
CA HIS A 185 -14.95 -8.67 13.04
C HIS A 185 -16.20 -8.88 12.19
N PHE A 186 -16.12 -9.62 11.10
CA PHE A 186 -17.25 -9.98 10.24
C PHE A 186 -17.81 -11.37 10.54
N GLU A 187 -17.11 -12.17 11.33
CA GLU A 187 -17.63 -13.47 11.79
C GLU A 187 -18.91 -13.31 12.60
N PHE A 188 -19.80 -14.31 12.62
CA PHE A 188 -21.12 -14.21 13.25
C PHE A 188 -21.07 -13.89 14.75
N THR A 189 -20.03 -14.34 15.45
CA THR A 189 -19.83 -14.06 16.86
C THR A 189 -18.39 -13.69 17.17
N ARG A 190 -18.17 -13.07 18.34
CA ARG A 190 -16.83 -12.77 18.83
C ARG A 190 -15.99 -14.06 19.00
N GLU A 191 -16.61 -15.14 19.45
CA GLU A 191 -15.96 -16.42 19.63
C GLU A 191 -15.50 -16.99 18.29
N TYR A 192 -16.32 -16.91 17.24
CA TYR A 192 -15.96 -17.31 15.88
C TYR A 192 -14.79 -16.44 15.36
N GLY A 193 -14.80 -15.13 15.62
CA GLY A 193 -13.71 -14.25 15.26
C GLY A 193 -12.38 -14.65 15.94
N VAL A 194 -12.41 -15.00 17.21
CA VAL A 194 -11.22 -15.49 17.93
C VAL A 194 -10.77 -16.85 17.39
N GLU A 195 -11.69 -17.77 17.14
CA GLU A 195 -11.38 -19.09 16.57
C GLU A 195 -10.80 -18.96 15.16
N SER A 196 -11.35 -18.10 14.30
CA SER A 196 -10.83 -17.84 12.96
C SER A 196 -9.37 -17.39 12.99
N LEU A 197 -8.98 -16.56 13.96
CA LEU A 197 -7.59 -16.16 14.15
C LEU A 197 -6.69 -17.31 14.54
N HIS A 198 -7.13 -18.21 15.43
CA HIS A 198 -6.36 -19.41 15.78
C HIS A 198 -6.12 -20.30 14.55
N LYS A 199 -7.13 -20.50 13.70
CA LYS A 199 -7.00 -21.24 12.43
C LYS A 199 -6.04 -20.54 11.46
N THR A 200 -6.14 -19.22 11.33
CA THR A 200 -5.23 -18.41 10.51
C THR A 200 -3.76 -18.62 10.91
N PHE A 201 -3.46 -18.52 12.19
CA PHE A 201 -2.10 -18.75 12.69
C PHE A 201 -1.62 -20.19 12.48
N ALA A 202 -2.49 -21.18 12.71
CA ALA A 202 -2.17 -22.59 12.47
C ALA A 202 -1.86 -22.86 10.98
N LEU A 203 -2.66 -22.31 10.06
CA LEU A 203 -2.43 -22.44 8.62
C LEU A 203 -1.14 -21.73 8.20
N ALA A 204 -0.87 -20.54 8.73
CA ALA A 204 0.36 -19.79 8.43
C ALA A 204 1.62 -20.55 8.87
N GLN A 205 1.58 -21.19 10.03
CA GLN A 205 2.67 -22.07 10.49
C GLN A 205 2.81 -23.34 9.63
N LYS A 206 1.68 -23.99 9.30
CA LYS A 206 1.65 -25.21 8.50
C LYS A 206 2.25 -25.01 7.10
N TYR A 207 1.97 -23.87 6.47
CA TYR A 207 2.39 -23.57 5.09
C TYR A 207 3.57 -22.60 5.01
N ASP A 208 4.13 -22.18 6.15
CA ASP A 208 5.20 -21.17 6.25
C ASP A 208 4.83 -19.86 5.52
N ARG A 209 3.66 -19.29 5.85
CA ARG A 209 3.11 -18.08 5.21
C ARG A 209 3.13 -16.88 6.14
N LEU A 210 3.04 -15.69 5.53
CA LEU A 210 2.74 -14.43 6.23
C LEU A 210 1.26 -14.42 6.62
N ILE A 211 0.88 -13.46 7.48
CA ILE A 211 -0.51 -13.22 7.89
C ILE A 211 -0.86 -11.76 7.61
N ASP A 212 -2.05 -11.51 7.05
CA ASP A 212 -2.61 -10.17 6.93
C ASP A 212 -4.12 -10.20 7.23
N VAL A 213 -4.51 -9.57 8.33
CA VAL A 213 -5.86 -9.61 8.88
C VAL A 213 -6.57 -8.30 8.60
N HIS A 214 -7.75 -8.32 7.93
CA HIS A 214 -8.70 -7.23 8.02
C HIS A 214 -9.21 -7.18 9.45
N CYS A 215 -8.61 -6.32 10.26
CA CYS A 215 -8.73 -6.36 11.72
C CYS A 215 -9.52 -5.17 12.22
N ASP A 216 -10.63 -5.43 12.91
CA ASP A 216 -11.40 -4.39 13.59
C ASP A 216 -11.79 -3.22 12.65
N GLU A 217 -12.17 -3.52 11.41
CA GLU A 217 -12.65 -2.54 10.43
C GLU A 217 -14.13 -2.22 10.65
N ILE A 218 -14.41 -1.67 11.81
CA ILE A 218 -15.77 -1.32 12.23
C ILE A 218 -15.71 -0.18 13.24
N ASP A 219 -16.81 0.56 13.38
CA ASP A 219 -16.93 1.67 14.35
C ASP A 219 -17.22 1.21 15.79
N ASP A 220 -17.27 -0.07 16.06
CA ASP A 220 -17.54 -0.64 17.38
C ASP A 220 -16.26 -0.68 18.25
N GLU A 221 -16.25 0.05 19.36
CA GLU A 221 -15.17 0.03 20.36
C GLU A 221 -15.01 -1.32 21.08
N GLN A 222 -15.98 -2.22 20.97
CA GLN A 222 -15.89 -3.59 21.49
C GLN A 222 -15.20 -4.55 20.53
N SER A 223 -15.02 -4.17 19.25
CA SER A 223 -14.19 -4.93 18.33
C SER A 223 -12.73 -4.76 18.73
N ARG A 224 -12.12 -5.82 19.25
CA ARG A 224 -10.78 -5.84 19.87
C ARG A 224 -9.97 -7.04 19.46
N PHE A 225 -10.17 -7.53 18.24
CA PHE A 225 -9.44 -8.69 17.72
C PHE A 225 -7.95 -8.41 17.55
N VAL A 226 -7.56 -7.14 17.41
CA VAL A 226 -6.14 -6.74 17.37
C VAL A 226 -5.36 -7.20 18.61
N GLU A 227 -5.99 -7.28 19.79
CA GLU A 227 -5.30 -7.82 20.98
C GLU A 227 -5.06 -9.33 20.86
N THR A 228 -5.97 -10.09 20.24
CA THR A 228 -5.80 -11.51 19.97
C THR A 228 -4.71 -11.74 18.92
N VAL A 229 -4.73 -10.98 17.82
CA VAL A 229 -3.68 -11.01 16.78
C VAL A 229 -2.31 -10.76 17.39
N ALA A 230 -2.17 -9.70 18.19
CA ALA A 230 -0.91 -9.34 18.83
C ALA A 230 -0.45 -10.40 19.86
N ALA A 231 -1.38 -10.96 20.64
CA ALA A 231 -1.06 -12.00 21.64
C ALA A 231 -0.59 -13.28 20.96
N LEU A 232 -1.27 -13.72 19.88
CA LEU A 232 -0.88 -14.88 19.09
C LEU A 232 0.49 -14.66 18.44
N ALA A 233 0.69 -13.52 17.78
CA ALA A 233 1.95 -13.18 17.14
C ALA A 233 3.12 -13.17 18.13
N HIS A 234 2.91 -12.65 19.32
CA HIS A 234 3.92 -12.65 20.39
C HIS A 234 4.21 -14.07 20.89
N ARG A 235 3.17 -14.86 21.18
CA ARG A 235 3.30 -16.23 21.67
C ARG A 235 4.02 -17.15 20.69
N GLU A 236 3.67 -17.03 19.40
CA GLU A 236 4.23 -17.85 18.33
C GLU A 236 5.53 -17.27 17.72
N ASN A 237 6.03 -16.14 18.27
CA ASN A 237 7.23 -15.45 17.78
C ASN A 237 7.17 -15.09 16.28
N MET A 238 5.98 -14.67 15.81
CA MET A 238 5.70 -14.38 14.40
C MET A 238 5.54 -12.88 14.09
N GLY A 239 5.80 -11.98 15.03
CA GLY A 239 5.42 -10.56 14.93
C GLY A 239 5.77 -9.89 13.58
N SER A 240 7.00 -10.00 13.11
CA SER A 240 7.43 -9.41 11.83
C SER A 240 6.71 -9.97 10.60
N ARG A 241 6.03 -11.11 10.73
CA ARG A 241 5.30 -11.81 9.67
C ARG A 241 3.79 -11.55 9.70
N VAL A 242 3.31 -10.77 10.67
CA VAL A 242 1.89 -10.53 10.91
C VAL A 242 1.56 -9.06 10.66
N THR A 243 0.51 -8.83 9.91
CA THR A 243 -0.06 -7.51 9.63
C THR A 243 -1.50 -7.45 10.14
N ALA A 244 -1.84 -6.34 10.80
CA ALA A 244 -3.22 -5.98 11.11
C ALA A 244 -3.60 -4.76 10.26
N SER A 245 -4.45 -4.98 9.28
CA SER A 245 -4.94 -3.95 8.37
C SER A 245 -6.18 -3.27 8.92
N HIS A 246 -6.39 -2.00 8.59
CA HIS A 246 -7.47 -1.08 9.01
C HIS A 246 -7.41 -0.71 10.48
N THR A 247 -7.75 -1.60 11.38
CA THR A 247 -7.87 -1.41 12.85
C THR A 247 -8.62 -0.12 13.23
N THR A 248 -9.68 0.21 12.48
CA THR A 248 -10.42 1.48 12.64
C THR A 248 -11.15 1.59 13.98
N ALA A 249 -11.59 0.48 14.58
CA ALA A 249 -12.18 0.48 15.92
C ALA A 249 -11.25 1.09 16.98
N MET A 250 -9.92 1.06 16.75
CA MET A 250 -8.93 1.63 17.65
C MET A 250 -9.11 3.16 17.82
N HIS A 251 -9.70 3.83 16.84
CA HIS A 251 -10.05 5.26 16.96
C HIS A 251 -10.98 5.52 18.15
N SER A 252 -11.89 4.60 18.44
CA SER A 252 -12.91 4.72 19.49
C SER A 252 -12.49 4.16 20.84
N TYR A 253 -11.35 3.47 20.94
CA TYR A 253 -10.88 2.91 22.20
C TYR A 253 -10.62 4.01 23.23
N ASN A 254 -11.07 3.80 24.47
CA ASN A 254 -10.73 4.70 25.57
C ASN A 254 -9.21 4.69 25.84
N GLY A 255 -8.71 5.80 26.45
CA GLY A 255 -7.28 6.00 26.65
C GLY A 255 -6.61 4.94 27.54
N ALA A 256 -7.30 4.42 28.56
CA ALA A 256 -6.75 3.41 29.46
C ALA A 256 -6.52 2.08 28.73
N TYR A 257 -7.53 1.64 27.96
CA TYR A 257 -7.40 0.43 27.14
C TYR A 257 -6.33 0.59 26.06
N ALA A 258 -6.33 1.70 25.32
CA ALA A 258 -5.33 1.97 24.30
C ALA A 258 -3.91 1.94 24.86
N SER A 259 -3.67 2.56 26.02
CA SER A 259 -2.35 2.54 26.69
C SER A 259 -1.88 1.12 27.02
N ARG A 260 -2.78 0.28 27.57
CA ARG A 260 -2.49 -1.15 27.81
C ARG A 260 -2.19 -1.89 26.52
N LEU A 261 -3.02 -1.67 25.49
CA LEU A 261 -2.90 -2.34 24.18
C LEU A 261 -1.54 -2.02 23.52
N PHE A 262 -1.13 -0.75 23.50
CA PHE A 262 0.13 -0.33 22.89
C PHE A 262 1.36 -1.03 23.48
N ARG A 263 1.33 -1.37 24.77
CA ARG A 263 2.37 -2.21 25.37
C ARG A 263 2.44 -3.59 24.69
N LEU A 264 1.29 -4.24 24.49
CA LEU A 264 1.22 -5.54 23.82
C LEU A 264 1.64 -5.43 22.35
N LEU A 265 1.19 -4.38 21.62
CA LEU A 265 1.57 -4.14 20.24
C LEU A 265 3.08 -3.99 20.07
N LYS A 266 3.74 -3.27 20.97
CA LYS A 266 5.21 -3.16 20.98
C LYS A 266 5.91 -4.50 21.22
N MET A 267 5.39 -5.30 22.15
CA MET A 267 5.96 -6.62 22.46
C MET A 267 5.77 -7.61 21.33
N SER A 268 4.64 -7.55 20.62
CA SER A 268 4.32 -8.45 19.53
C SER A 268 5.13 -8.19 18.26
N GLY A 269 5.49 -6.94 18.01
CA GLY A 269 6.23 -6.54 16.81
C GLY A 269 5.45 -6.68 15.50
N ILE A 270 4.10 -6.72 15.55
CA ILE A 270 3.26 -6.80 14.35
C ILE A 270 3.28 -5.49 13.57
N ASN A 271 2.94 -5.58 12.29
CA ASN A 271 2.82 -4.45 11.37
C ASN A 271 1.37 -3.99 11.24
N PHE A 272 1.18 -2.74 10.82
CA PHE A 272 -0.13 -2.16 10.58
C PHE A 272 -0.21 -1.53 9.19
N VAL A 273 -1.38 -1.66 8.56
CA VAL A 273 -1.74 -0.90 7.35
C VAL A 273 -2.99 -0.10 7.64
N ALA A 274 -2.93 1.21 7.44
CA ALA A 274 -4.10 2.07 7.44
C ALA A 274 -4.43 2.46 5.98
N ASN A 275 -5.72 2.49 5.65
CA ASN A 275 -6.19 2.76 4.29
C ASN A 275 -6.99 4.08 4.27
N PRO A 276 -6.32 5.25 4.30
CA PRO A 276 -6.97 6.51 4.61
C PRO A 276 -8.06 6.92 3.62
N LEU A 277 -7.93 6.59 2.33
CA LEU A 277 -8.94 6.93 1.31
C LEU A 277 -10.26 6.20 1.57
N VAL A 278 -10.19 4.95 1.98
CA VAL A 278 -11.35 4.07 2.20
C VAL A 278 -11.88 4.23 3.62
N ASN A 279 -11.03 4.13 4.63
CA ASN A 279 -11.47 4.18 6.03
C ASN A 279 -12.22 5.47 6.37
N ILE A 280 -11.76 6.64 5.88
CA ILE A 280 -12.39 7.92 6.19
C ILE A 280 -13.83 8.03 5.70
N HIS A 281 -14.19 7.34 4.62
CA HIS A 281 -15.52 7.41 4.07
C HIS A 281 -16.41 6.23 4.45
N LEU A 282 -15.86 5.04 4.69
CA LEU A 282 -16.63 3.89 5.15
C LEU A 282 -17.02 4.01 6.62
N GLN A 283 -16.15 4.59 7.45
CA GLN A 283 -16.38 4.74 8.89
C GLN A 283 -17.20 6.01 9.22
N GLY A 284 -17.76 6.07 10.44
CA GLY A 284 -18.58 7.19 10.91
C GLY A 284 -19.97 7.27 10.26
N ARG A 285 -20.42 6.22 9.58
CA ARG A 285 -21.73 6.21 8.91
C ARG A 285 -22.91 6.24 9.86
N PHE A 286 -22.76 5.62 11.02
CA PHE A 286 -23.79 5.60 12.07
C PHE A 286 -23.66 6.75 13.08
N ASP A 287 -22.59 7.57 12.99
CA ASP A 287 -22.44 8.74 13.85
C ASP A 287 -23.42 9.85 13.44
N THR A 288 -23.90 10.60 14.44
CA THR A 288 -24.53 11.89 14.23
C THR A 288 -23.45 12.97 14.08
N TYR A 289 -23.43 14.01 14.86
CA TYR A 289 -22.34 15.02 14.88
C TYR A 289 -21.83 15.19 16.31
N PRO A 290 -20.50 15.30 16.50
CA PRO A 290 -19.43 15.25 15.49
C PRO A 290 -19.19 13.84 14.96
N LYS A 291 -18.84 13.71 13.66
CA LYS A 291 -18.45 12.43 13.07
C LYS A 291 -16.98 12.11 13.38
N ARG A 292 -16.69 10.84 13.66
CA ARG A 292 -15.31 10.36 13.84
C ARG A 292 -14.54 10.42 12.52
N ARG A 293 -13.21 10.45 12.59
CA ARG A 293 -12.35 10.43 11.40
C ARG A 293 -12.23 9.04 10.76
N GLY A 294 -12.55 7.99 11.48
CA GLY A 294 -12.60 6.62 10.96
C GLY A 294 -11.23 6.02 10.60
N ILE A 295 -10.15 6.52 11.16
CA ILE A 295 -8.79 6.03 10.92
C ILE A 295 -8.15 5.54 12.24
N THR A 296 -7.34 4.50 12.18
CA THR A 296 -6.59 4.00 13.34
C THR A 296 -5.62 5.02 13.92
N ARG A 297 -5.01 4.74 15.07
CA ARG A 297 -4.13 5.66 15.83
C ARG A 297 -2.72 5.76 15.25
N VAL A 298 -2.58 6.11 13.96
CA VAL A 298 -1.32 6.16 13.22
C VAL A 298 -0.28 7.04 13.94
N LYS A 299 -0.65 8.25 14.34
CA LYS A 299 0.26 9.19 14.99
C LYS A 299 0.84 8.64 16.29
N GLU A 300 0.02 7.97 17.09
CA GLU A 300 0.45 7.35 18.34
C GLU A 300 1.31 6.10 18.06
N MET A 301 1.01 5.31 17.03
CA MET A 301 1.83 4.17 16.61
C MET A 301 3.23 4.62 16.20
N LEU A 302 3.34 5.66 15.37
CA LEU A 302 4.64 6.22 14.96
C LEU A 302 5.44 6.72 16.17
N ALA A 303 4.81 7.45 17.09
CA ALA A 303 5.45 7.92 18.30
C ALA A 303 5.91 6.76 19.22
N ALA A 304 5.24 5.61 19.14
CA ALA A 304 5.58 4.41 19.88
C ALA A 304 6.59 3.49 19.15
N ASN A 305 7.10 3.87 17.98
CA ASN A 305 7.93 3.06 17.09
C ASN A 305 7.27 1.72 16.69
N ILE A 306 5.95 1.71 16.53
CA ILE A 306 5.20 0.60 15.93
C ILE A 306 5.16 0.82 14.42
N ASN A 307 5.46 -0.21 13.63
CA ASN A 307 5.44 -0.10 12.18
C ASN A 307 4.01 0.05 11.67
N VAL A 308 3.74 1.17 11.03
CA VAL A 308 2.47 1.47 10.35
C VAL A 308 2.76 2.11 9.01
N CYS A 309 2.01 1.72 7.99
CA CYS A 309 2.11 2.24 6.62
C CYS A 309 0.71 2.52 6.05
N PHE A 310 0.67 3.05 4.84
CA PHE A 310 -0.57 3.37 4.15
C PHE A 310 -0.75 2.51 2.90
N GLY A 311 -2.00 2.02 2.69
CA GLY A 311 -2.45 1.33 1.49
C GLY A 311 -3.59 2.08 0.79
N HIS A 312 -3.79 1.78 -0.48
CA HIS A 312 -4.89 2.35 -1.27
C HIS A 312 -6.20 1.64 -0.98
N ASP A 313 -6.14 0.33 -0.72
CA ASP A 313 -7.25 -0.58 -0.50
C ASP A 313 -8.03 -0.86 -1.79
N ASP A 314 -9.00 -0.05 -2.11
CA ASP A 314 -9.91 -0.22 -3.22
C ASP A 314 -9.64 0.80 -4.34
N VAL A 315 -9.83 0.40 -5.60
CA VAL A 315 -9.68 1.26 -6.78
C VAL A 315 -10.85 1.05 -7.73
N PHE A 316 -11.77 2.02 -7.77
CA PHE A 316 -12.94 2.01 -8.63
C PHE A 316 -13.74 0.70 -8.51
N ASP A 317 -14.18 0.41 -7.30
CA ASP A 317 -14.93 -0.78 -6.94
C ASP A 317 -16.15 -0.46 -6.04
N PRO A 318 -16.89 -1.47 -5.52
CA PRO A 318 -18.09 -1.23 -4.74
C PRO A 318 -17.89 -0.48 -3.42
N TRP A 319 -16.68 -0.48 -2.86
CA TRP A 319 -16.38 0.23 -1.60
C TRP A 319 -15.77 1.60 -1.83
N TYR A 320 -14.97 1.77 -2.88
CA TYR A 320 -14.35 3.05 -3.21
C TYR A 320 -14.44 3.35 -4.71
N PRO A 321 -15.46 4.12 -5.15
CA PRO A 321 -15.70 4.38 -6.58
C PRO A 321 -14.79 5.45 -7.18
N LEU A 322 -13.64 5.73 -6.56
CA LEU A 322 -12.64 6.69 -6.97
C LEU A 322 -11.27 6.02 -7.09
N GLY A 323 -10.22 6.85 -7.23
CA GLY A 323 -8.84 6.40 -7.21
C GLY A 323 -8.27 6.03 -8.57
N THR A 324 -6.96 6.15 -8.66
CA THR A 324 -6.15 5.82 -9.84
C THR A 324 -4.87 5.07 -9.45
N ALA A 325 -4.90 4.36 -8.32
CA ALA A 325 -3.75 3.64 -7.76
C ALA A 325 -2.51 4.54 -7.54
N ASN A 326 -2.72 5.72 -6.97
CA ASN A 326 -1.66 6.72 -6.74
C ASN A 326 -1.31 6.81 -5.24
N MET A 327 -0.13 6.31 -4.85
CA MET A 327 0.31 6.29 -3.45
C MET A 327 0.58 7.70 -2.87
N LEU A 328 0.91 8.69 -3.68
CA LEU A 328 1.00 10.08 -3.19
C LEU A 328 -0.37 10.64 -2.80
N GLN A 329 -1.43 10.27 -3.51
CA GLN A 329 -2.81 10.62 -3.12
C GLN A 329 -3.19 9.96 -1.78
N VAL A 330 -2.85 8.68 -1.61
CA VAL A 330 -3.04 7.94 -0.35
C VAL A 330 -2.31 8.64 0.79
N LEU A 331 -1.03 8.94 0.59
CA LEU A 331 -0.21 9.65 1.57
C LEU A 331 -0.79 11.03 1.92
N HIS A 332 -1.17 11.80 0.91
CA HIS A 332 -1.75 13.14 1.11
C HIS A 332 -3.00 13.07 2.01
N MET A 333 -3.93 12.16 1.72
CA MET A 333 -5.10 11.96 2.58
C MET A 333 -4.70 11.49 3.99
N GLY A 334 -3.77 10.55 4.09
CA GLY A 334 -3.28 10.02 5.36
C GLY A 334 -2.69 11.11 6.26
N LEU A 335 -1.87 12.00 5.70
CA LEU A 335 -1.30 13.14 6.44
C LEU A 335 -2.39 14.05 7.02
N HIS A 336 -3.46 14.31 6.25
CA HIS A 336 -4.59 15.14 6.71
C HIS A 336 -5.40 14.45 7.81
N VAL A 337 -5.87 13.24 7.55
CA VAL A 337 -6.79 12.55 8.47
C VAL A 337 -6.09 12.13 9.77
N CYS A 338 -4.80 11.79 9.71
CA CYS A 338 -3.98 11.46 10.88
C CYS A 338 -3.36 12.69 11.56
N GLN A 339 -3.56 13.90 11.03
CA GLN A 339 -2.98 15.15 11.55
C GLN A 339 -1.44 15.11 11.64
N LEU A 340 -0.79 14.63 10.58
CA LEU A 340 0.66 14.58 10.43
C LEU A 340 1.14 15.77 9.57
N MET A 341 0.86 17.00 10.01
CA MET A 341 1.03 18.22 9.21
C MET A 341 2.25 19.07 9.62
N GLY A 342 3.10 18.57 10.52
CA GLY A 342 4.39 19.21 10.79
C GLY A 342 5.36 19.03 9.63
N TYR A 343 6.27 20.00 9.39
CA TYR A 343 7.22 19.95 8.27
C TYR A 343 7.97 18.61 8.21
N GLY A 344 8.57 18.17 9.31
CA GLY A 344 9.27 16.88 9.35
C GLY A 344 8.36 15.69 9.08
N GLN A 345 7.14 15.71 9.60
CA GLN A 345 6.15 14.64 9.36
C GLN A 345 5.75 14.55 7.88
N ILE A 346 5.60 15.68 7.19
CA ILE A 346 5.31 15.71 5.75
C ILE A 346 6.53 15.26 4.96
N ASN A 347 7.73 15.76 5.29
CA ASN A 347 8.97 15.43 4.59
C ASN A 347 9.30 13.93 4.70
N ASP A 348 9.12 13.36 5.88
CA ASP A 348 9.31 11.91 6.15
C ASP A 348 8.11 11.05 5.74
N GLY A 349 7.01 11.67 5.33
CA GLY A 349 5.77 10.99 4.97
C GLY A 349 5.93 9.92 3.89
N LEU A 350 6.86 10.13 2.95
CA LEU A 350 7.15 9.14 1.91
C LEU A 350 7.53 7.77 2.49
N LYS A 351 8.13 7.71 3.68
CA LYS A 351 8.48 6.46 4.36
C LYS A 351 7.25 5.57 4.64
N LEU A 352 6.07 6.18 4.80
CA LEU A 352 4.82 5.45 5.05
C LEU A 352 4.30 4.67 3.83
N ILE A 353 4.77 5.00 2.63
CA ILE A 353 4.41 4.34 1.37
C ILE A 353 5.63 3.72 0.67
N THR A 354 6.77 3.66 1.36
CA THR A 354 8.04 3.08 0.92
C THR A 354 8.59 2.13 1.99
N GLU A 355 9.49 2.55 2.86
CA GLU A 355 10.22 1.69 3.81
C GLU A 355 9.31 0.99 4.81
N HIS A 356 8.30 1.68 5.36
CA HIS A 356 7.35 1.06 6.30
C HIS A 356 6.49 0.00 5.61
N SER A 357 6.02 0.28 4.38
CA SER A 357 5.29 -0.69 3.56
C SER A 357 6.18 -1.87 3.17
N ALA A 358 7.44 -1.62 2.80
CA ALA A 358 8.40 -2.67 2.47
C ALA A 358 8.68 -3.59 3.67
N LYS A 359 8.78 -3.02 4.87
CA LYS A 359 8.90 -3.79 6.12
C LYS A 359 7.65 -4.65 6.36
N THR A 360 6.46 -4.09 6.12
CA THR A 360 5.18 -4.81 6.24
C THR A 360 5.09 -5.99 5.28
N LEU A 361 5.59 -5.85 4.05
CA LEU A 361 5.64 -6.92 3.07
C LEU A 361 6.84 -7.87 3.28
N ASN A 362 7.68 -7.64 4.28
CA ASN A 362 8.90 -8.40 4.55
C ASN A 362 9.89 -8.44 3.35
N LEU A 363 10.06 -7.31 2.65
CA LEU A 363 10.94 -7.20 1.48
C LEU A 363 12.42 -7.11 1.92
N GLN A 364 13.27 -8.01 1.42
CA GLN A 364 14.68 -8.11 1.84
C GLN A 364 15.62 -7.22 1.02
N ASN A 365 15.38 -7.04 -0.29
CA ASN A 365 16.27 -6.33 -1.23
C ASN A 365 15.74 -4.94 -1.61
N TYR A 366 15.06 -4.27 -0.70
CA TYR A 366 14.44 -2.97 -0.91
C TYR A 366 15.33 -1.82 -0.38
N GLY A 367 15.27 -0.66 -1.05
CA GLY A 367 15.98 0.56 -0.65
C GLY A 367 17.06 1.00 -1.62
N ILE A 368 17.52 2.25 -1.51
CA ILE A 368 18.61 2.83 -2.30
C ILE A 368 19.91 2.72 -1.49
N ASN A 369 20.54 1.56 -1.55
CA ASN A 369 21.81 1.28 -0.89
C ASN A 369 22.67 0.37 -1.77
N GLU A 370 23.98 0.43 -1.61
CA GLU A 370 24.92 -0.45 -2.30
C GLU A 370 24.59 -1.93 -2.05
N GLY A 371 24.64 -2.74 -3.09
CA GLY A 371 24.27 -4.15 -3.08
C GLY A 371 22.77 -4.46 -3.20
N LYS A 372 21.89 -3.47 -3.09
CA LYS A 372 20.44 -3.64 -3.32
C LYS A 372 20.09 -3.61 -4.81
N ARG A 373 18.90 -4.12 -5.16
CA ARG A 373 18.35 -4.02 -6.52
C ARG A 373 18.38 -2.58 -7.00
N ALA A 374 18.77 -2.36 -8.24
CA ALA A 374 18.74 -1.05 -8.87
C ALA A 374 17.30 -0.69 -9.30
N SER A 375 16.40 -0.61 -8.31
CA SER A 375 14.99 -0.28 -8.47
C SER A 375 14.69 0.97 -7.65
N LEU A 376 14.27 2.04 -8.34
CA LEU A 376 14.02 3.34 -7.73
C LEU A 376 13.11 4.22 -8.60
N LEU A 377 12.60 5.28 -8.00
CA LEU A 377 11.83 6.33 -8.66
C LEU A 377 12.61 7.62 -8.68
N ILE A 378 12.41 8.42 -9.71
CA ILE A 378 12.83 9.82 -9.73
C ILE A 378 11.58 10.70 -9.75
N LEU A 379 11.43 11.52 -8.73
CA LEU A 379 10.35 12.49 -8.59
C LEU A 379 10.87 13.89 -8.98
N PRO A 380 10.10 14.69 -9.74
CA PRO A 380 10.48 16.06 -10.07
C PRO A 380 10.26 16.99 -8.86
N ALA A 381 11.01 16.75 -7.78
CA ALA A 381 10.90 17.42 -6.49
C ALA A 381 12.28 17.58 -5.84
N GLU A 382 12.42 18.56 -4.97
CA GLU A 382 13.66 18.79 -4.24
C GLU A 382 13.82 17.87 -3.01
N ASN A 383 12.69 17.54 -2.38
CA ASN A 383 12.62 16.72 -1.17
C ASN A 383 11.22 16.12 -1.00
N GLY A 384 11.02 15.34 0.07
CA GLY A 384 9.73 14.69 0.34
C GLY A 384 8.60 15.69 0.55
N PHE A 385 8.86 16.79 1.26
CA PHE A 385 7.86 17.84 1.47
C PHE A 385 7.36 18.42 0.14
N ASP A 386 8.28 18.77 -0.78
CA ASP A 386 7.93 19.33 -2.08
C ASP A 386 7.17 18.33 -2.96
N ALA A 387 7.58 17.06 -2.92
CA ALA A 387 6.90 15.98 -3.64
C ALA A 387 5.43 15.82 -3.21
N VAL A 388 5.19 15.79 -1.90
CA VAL A 388 3.85 15.65 -1.32
C VAL A 388 3.01 16.91 -1.54
N ARG A 389 3.58 18.09 -1.32
CA ARG A 389 2.89 19.38 -1.49
C ARG A 389 2.32 19.56 -2.89
N ARG A 390 3.08 19.19 -3.91
CA ARG A 390 2.71 19.35 -5.33
C ARG A 390 2.01 18.13 -5.93
N GLN A 391 1.95 17.01 -5.20
CA GLN A 391 1.43 15.73 -5.74
C GLN A 391 2.09 15.40 -7.09
N VAL A 392 3.43 15.43 -7.11
CA VAL A 392 4.20 15.30 -8.34
C VAL A 392 4.02 13.91 -8.99
N PRO A 393 3.91 13.83 -10.32
CA PRO A 393 3.94 12.55 -11.00
C PRO A 393 5.34 11.92 -10.90
N VAL A 394 5.43 10.60 -11.02
CA VAL A 394 6.71 9.89 -11.12
C VAL A 394 7.35 10.19 -12.46
N ARG A 395 8.50 10.86 -12.46
CA ARG A 395 9.24 11.22 -13.69
C ARG A 395 9.82 10.00 -14.37
N TYR A 396 10.51 9.15 -13.58
CA TYR A 396 11.06 7.89 -14.04
C TYR A 396 10.81 6.80 -13.00
N SER A 397 10.31 5.65 -13.46
CA SER A 397 10.29 4.42 -12.69
C SER A 397 11.33 3.46 -13.27
N ILE A 398 12.29 3.09 -12.44
CA ILE A 398 13.44 2.26 -12.83
C ILE A 398 13.35 0.95 -12.05
N ARG A 399 13.45 -0.18 -12.75
CA ARG A 399 13.45 -1.52 -12.16
C ARG A 399 14.62 -2.32 -12.72
N ASP A 400 15.46 -2.85 -11.84
CA ASP A 400 16.64 -3.64 -12.19
C ASP A 400 17.55 -2.93 -13.21
N GLY A 401 17.74 -1.60 -13.04
CA GLY A 401 18.53 -0.79 -13.96
C GLY A 401 17.88 -0.53 -15.31
N ARG A 402 16.56 -0.70 -15.47
CA ARG A 402 15.80 -0.37 -16.69
C ARG A 402 14.69 0.63 -16.40
N VAL A 403 14.52 1.59 -17.29
CA VAL A 403 13.35 2.49 -17.23
C VAL A 403 12.11 1.73 -17.69
N ILE A 404 11.17 1.50 -16.78
CA ILE A 404 9.89 0.80 -17.05
C ILE A 404 8.73 1.77 -17.27
N ALA A 405 8.80 2.99 -16.75
CA ALA A 405 7.81 4.04 -16.98
C ALA A 405 8.46 5.42 -16.98
N THR A 406 7.90 6.32 -17.77
CA THR A 406 8.31 7.72 -17.84
C THR A 406 7.08 8.62 -18.00
N THR A 407 7.01 9.71 -17.24
CA THR A 407 5.96 10.72 -17.36
C THR A 407 6.57 12.03 -17.83
N GLN A 408 6.01 12.62 -18.88
CA GLN A 408 6.45 13.94 -19.33
C GLN A 408 5.99 15.03 -18.34
N PRO A 409 6.81 16.04 -18.05
CA PRO A 409 6.40 17.16 -17.23
C PRO A 409 5.18 17.86 -17.83
N THR A 410 4.19 18.13 -16.98
CA THR A 410 3.06 18.98 -17.38
C THR A 410 3.51 20.43 -17.43
N VAL A 411 3.25 21.10 -18.56
CA VAL A 411 3.52 22.52 -18.74
C VAL A 411 2.20 23.26 -18.85
N THR A 412 1.99 24.24 -17.98
CA THR A 412 0.82 25.14 -18.03
C THR A 412 1.28 26.52 -18.44
N GLN A 413 0.66 27.07 -19.46
CA GLN A 413 0.83 28.45 -19.86
C GLN A 413 -0.44 29.25 -19.55
N ILE A 414 -0.27 30.46 -19.05
CA ILE A 414 -1.38 31.40 -18.84
C ILE A 414 -1.17 32.63 -19.69
N GLN A 415 -2.27 33.21 -20.14
CA GLN A 415 -2.29 34.51 -20.85
C GLN A 415 -2.70 35.59 -19.85
N LEU A 416 -1.73 36.40 -19.45
CA LEU A 416 -1.95 37.67 -18.76
C LEU A 416 -1.74 38.80 -19.75
N ASP A 417 -0.94 39.81 -19.44
CA ASP A 417 -0.49 40.81 -20.42
C ASP A 417 0.39 40.10 -21.48
N ASP A 418 1.27 39.20 -21.03
CA ASP A 418 2.06 38.29 -21.86
C ASP A 418 1.76 36.83 -21.51
N VAL A 419 2.23 35.88 -22.35
CA VAL A 419 2.13 34.45 -22.09
C VAL A 419 3.19 34.04 -21.06
N GLU A 420 2.76 33.51 -19.93
CA GLU A 420 3.63 33.03 -18.87
C GLU A 420 3.57 31.52 -18.70
N THR A 421 4.72 30.89 -18.45
CA THR A 421 4.81 29.48 -18.08
C THR A 421 4.78 29.35 -16.56
N ILE A 422 3.77 28.62 -16.05
CA ILE A 422 3.60 28.40 -14.61
C ILE A 422 4.53 27.29 -14.14
N ARG A 423 5.28 27.59 -13.08
CA ARG A 423 6.12 26.63 -12.35
C ARG A 423 5.67 26.54 -10.91
N TYR A 424 5.33 25.35 -10.44
CA TYR A 424 4.84 25.12 -9.07
C TYR A 424 5.97 24.78 -8.06
N GLY A 425 7.23 24.80 -8.50
CA GLY A 425 8.39 24.56 -7.65
C GLY A 425 8.54 25.62 -6.54
N TYR A 426 9.17 25.24 -5.43
CA TYR A 426 9.61 26.21 -4.43
C TYR A 426 10.78 27.01 -5.00
N GLN A 427 10.64 28.31 -5.07
CA GLN A 427 11.77 29.21 -5.28
C GLN A 427 12.02 29.92 -3.94
N PRO A 428 13.14 29.65 -3.26
CA PRO A 428 13.50 30.46 -2.11
C PRO A 428 13.59 31.92 -2.58
N HIS A 429 12.94 32.81 -1.85
CA HIS A 429 13.18 34.22 -2.07
C HIS A 429 14.69 34.43 -1.95
N SER A 430 15.33 34.88 -3.02
CA SER A 430 16.69 35.35 -2.94
C SER A 430 16.64 36.54 -1.95
N GLY A 431 17.02 36.27 -0.70
CA GLY A 431 17.16 37.31 0.30
C GLY A 431 18.16 38.34 -0.24
N ASN A 432 17.72 39.57 -0.34
CA ASN A 432 18.59 40.72 -0.52
C ASN A 432 19.54 40.82 0.65
#